data_20d06d268b7c61733a7cb645af64ab89
#
_entry.id   20d06d268b7c61733a7cb645af64ab89
#
_cell.length_a   1.000
_cell.length_b   1.000
_cell.length_c   1.000
_cell.angle_alpha   90.00
_cell.angle_beta   90.00
_cell.angle_gamma   90.00
#
_symmetry.space_group_name_H-M   'P 1'
#
loop_
_entity.id
_entity.type
_entity.pdbx_description
1 polymer ?
#
loop_
_entity_poly.entity_id
_entity_poly.type
_entity_poly.pdbx_seq_one_letter_code
_entity_poly.pdbx_strand_id
1 'polypeptide(L)'
;METDSKELDEESLRMRHLLLTKLSDMGLSVRAFNCLKAADIDTFADLVSYSRAELMKFRNFGRKSLGEIDLLVEKMKLSFGMDVTKYNIEPKKKNV
;
A
#
# COMPACT_ATOMS: atom_id res chain seq x y z
N MET A 1 -28.44 10.86 -7.21
CA MET A 1 -28.09 10.93 -6.77
C MET A 1 -27.14 11.11 -6.50
N GLU A 2 -26.96 11.47 -6.31
CA GLU A 2 -26.06 11.61 -6.13
C GLU A 2 -25.59 11.05 -5.26
N THR A 3 -25.26 10.39 -5.56
CA THR A 3 -24.79 9.74 -4.51
C THR A 3 -23.84 10.53 -3.80
N ASP A 4 -23.89 10.45 -2.56
CA ASP A 4 -22.96 11.07 -1.77
C ASP A 4 -21.61 10.53 -2.07
N SER A 5 -20.66 11.38 -2.24
CA SER A 5 -19.32 10.97 -2.55
C SER A 5 -18.70 10.12 -1.46
N LYS A 6 -19.31 10.13 -0.27
CA LYS A 6 -18.82 9.31 0.82
C LYS A 6 -19.30 7.88 0.75
N GLU A 7 -20.29 7.62 -0.08
CA GLU A 7 -20.76 6.26 -0.22
C GLU A 7 -19.93 5.54 -1.26
N LEU A 8 -19.39 4.44 -0.86
CA LEU A 8 -18.62 3.61 -1.75
C LEU A 8 -19.46 2.41 -2.14
N ASP A 9 -19.34 1.98 -3.38
CA ASP A 9 -20.02 0.77 -3.80
C ASP A 9 -19.31 -0.43 -3.17
N GLU A 10 -19.89 -1.59 -3.38
CA GLU A 10 -19.41 -2.82 -2.75
C GLU A 10 -17.96 -3.11 -3.13
N GLU A 11 -17.64 -2.87 -4.38
CA GLU A 11 -16.29 -3.12 -4.87
C GLU A 11 -15.30 -2.18 -4.22
N SER A 12 -15.67 -0.91 -4.10
CA SER A 12 -14.79 0.07 -3.46
C SER A 12 -14.59 -0.24 -1.99
N LEU A 13 -15.63 -0.74 -1.32
CA LEU A 13 -15.51 -1.11 0.08
C LEU A 13 -14.56 -2.30 0.26
N ARG A 14 -14.59 -3.25 -0.65
CA ARG A 14 -13.65 -4.36 -0.61
C ARG A 14 -12.23 -3.86 -0.79
N MET A 15 -12.04 -2.96 -1.75
CA MET A 15 -10.73 -2.41 -2.01
C MET A 15 -10.23 -1.64 -0.79
N ARG A 16 -11.12 -0.87 -0.17
CA ARG A 16 -10.77 -0.13 1.02
C ARG A 16 -10.35 -1.07 2.14
N HIS A 17 -11.09 -2.14 2.33
CA HIS A 17 -10.76 -3.12 3.36
C HIS A 17 -9.37 -3.72 3.10
N LEU A 18 -9.11 -4.07 1.85
CA LEU A 18 -7.82 -4.62 1.48
C LEU A 18 -6.69 -3.61 1.73
N LEU A 19 -6.90 -2.37 1.34
CA LEU A 19 -5.89 -1.35 1.50
C LEU A 19 -5.58 -1.03 2.96
N LEU A 20 -6.56 -1.24 3.85
CA LEU A 20 -6.35 -1.02 5.27
C LEU A 20 -5.76 -2.23 5.99
N THR A 21 -5.59 -3.33 5.29
CA THR A 21 -5.01 -4.53 5.86
C THR A 21 -3.54 -4.27 6.19
N LYS A 22 -3.13 -4.70 7.38
CA LYS A 22 -1.76 -4.50 7.81
C LYS A 22 -0.84 -5.48 7.10
N LEU A 23 0.29 -4.96 6.66
CA LEU A 23 1.27 -5.78 5.96
C LEU A 23 1.87 -6.85 6.87
N SER A 24 1.86 -6.63 8.18
CA SER A 24 2.36 -7.60 9.12
C SER A 24 1.57 -8.91 9.09
N ASP A 25 0.34 -8.86 8.59
CA ASP A 25 -0.52 -10.05 8.53
C ASP A 25 -0.36 -10.82 7.22
N MET A 26 0.53 -10.39 6.35
CA MET A 26 0.61 -10.95 5.00
C MET A 26 1.70 -12.00 4.82
N GLY A 27 2.36 -12.39 5.91
CA GLY A 27 3.36 -13.45 5.82
C GLY A 27 4.62 -13.07 5.09
N LEU A 28 4.98 -11.80 5.11
CA LEU A 28 6.21 -11.35 4.48
C LEU A 28 7.41 -11.84 5.27
N SER A 29 8.55 -11.94 4.60
CA SER A 29 9.78 -12.29 5.28
C SER A 29 10.12 -11.21 6.30
N VAL A 30 10.91 -11.59 7.30
CA VAL A 30 11.33 -10.63 8.32
C VAL A 30 12.07 -9.46 7.67
N ARG A 31 12.87 -9.75 6.66
CA ARG A 31 13.64 -8.71 5.97
C ARG A 31 12.71 -7.71 5.30
N ALA A 32 11.72 -8.20 4.56
CA ALA A 32 10.79 -7.30 3.87
C ALA A 32 9.96 -6.51 4.88
N PHE A 33 9.51 -7.18 5.93
CA PHE A 33 8.73 -6.50 6.95
C PHE A 33 9.53 -5.41 7.63
N ASN A 34 10.80 -5.67 7.95
CA ASN A 34 11.66 -4.67 8.58
C ASN A 34 11.89 -3.48 7.65
N CYS A 35 12.00 -3.72 6.36
CA CYS A 35 12.14 -2.63 5.41
C CYS A 35 10.92 -1.72 5.42
N LEU A 36 9.74 -2.32 5.44
CA LEU A 36 8.50 -1.57 5.47
C LEU A 36 8.38 -0.78 6.77
N LYS A 37 8.74 -1.41 7.87
CA LYS A 37 8.66 -0.77 9.17
C LYS A 37 9.61 0.41 9.25
N ALA A 38 10.80 0.26 8.71
CA ALA A 38 11.79 1.34 8.71
C ALA A 38 11.31 2.53 7.87
N ALA A 39 10.48 2.27 6.87
CA ALA A 39 9.93 3.32 6.01
C ALA A 39 8.60 3.84 6.54
N ASP A 40 8.16 3.38 7.71
CA ASP A 40 6.89 3.76 8.33
C ASP A 40 5.71 3.40 7.45
N ILE A 41 5.76 2.22 6.86
CA ILE A 41 4.70 1.69 6.02
C ILE A 41 4.05 0.54 6.76
N ASP A 42 2.78 0.70 7.12
CA ASP A 42 2.06 -0.31 7.90
C ASP A 42 1.03 -1.08 7.10
N THR A 43 0.33 -0.40 6.19
CA THR A 43 -0.77 -1.00 5.44
C THR A 43 -0.49 -0.97 3.97
N PHE A 44 -1.32 -1.67 3.20
CA PHE A 44 -1.23 -1.61 1.75
C PHE A 44 -1.44 -0.19 1.25
N ALA A 45 -2.35 0.56 1.89
CA ALA A 45 -2.59 1.94 1.47
C ALA A 45 -1.32 2.76 1.57
N ASP A 46 -0.58 2.59 2.67
CA ASP A 46 0.69 3.29 2.82
C ASP A 46 1.67 2.87 1.74
N LEU A 47 1.72 1.58 1.47
CA LEU A 47 2.69 1.03 0.52
C LEU A 47 2.42 1.50 -0.91
N VAL A 48 1.17 1.37 -1.36
CA VAL A 48 0.85 1.67 -2.76
C VAL A 48 0.73 3.17 -3.03
N SER A 49 0.76 3.98 -1.97
CA SER A 49 0.81 5.43 -2.14
C SER A 49 2.15 5.88 -2.68
N TYR A 50 3.19 5.06 -2.50
CA TYR A 50 4.49 5.32 -3.09
C TYR A 50 4.55 4.73 -4.47
N SER A 51 5.30 5.38 -5.36
CA SER A 51 5.61 4.74 -6.62
C SER A 51 6.78 3.79 -6.39
N ARG A 52 6.98 2.89 -7.32
CA ARG A 52 8.08 1.94 -7.20
C ARG A 52 9.42 2.67 -7.17
N ALA A 53 9.53 3.73 -7.96
CA ALA A 53 10.76 4.52 -7.99
C ALA A 53 11.02 5.17 -6.64
N GLU A 54 9.96 5.63 -5.98
CA GLU A 54 10.12 6.23 -4.66
C GLU A 54 10.59 5.21 -3.64
N LEU A 55 10.07 3.99 -3.70
CA LEU A 55 10.48 2.94 -2.79
C LEU A 55 11.94 2.57 -3.00
N MET A 56 12.41 2.63 -4.23
CA MET A 56 13.79 2.29 -4.52
C MET A 56 14.76 3.31 -3.95
N LYS A 57 14.29 4.48 -3.59
CA LYS A 57 15.13 5.51 -2.99
C LYS A 57 15.39 5.25 -1.52
N PHE A 58 14.58 4.43 -0.88
CA PHE A 58 14.82 4.09 0.52
C PHE A 58 15.99 3.13 0.60
N ARG A 59 16.91 3.43 1.51
CA ARG A 59 18.10 2.58 1.67
C ARG A 59 17.74 1.19 2.14
N ASN A 60 16.64 1.08 2.85
CA ASN A 60 16.25 -0.19 3.45
C ASN A 60 15.68 -1.18 2.45
N PHE A 61 15.32 -0.71 1.26
CA PHE A 61 14.72 -1.58 0.26
C PHE A 61 15.77 -2.08 -0.70
N GLY A 62 16.21 -3.34 -0.49
CA GLY A 62 17.04 -4.01 -1.46
C GLY A 62 16.17 -4.59 -2.57
N ARG A 63 16.83 -5.06 -3.61
CA ARG A 63 16.13 -5.64 -4.74
C ARG A 63 15.27 -6.83 -4.35
N LYS A 64 15.77 -7.66 -3.45
CA LYS A 64 15.03 -8.84 -3.04
C LYS A 64 13.79 -8.47 -2.25
N SER A 65 13.93 -7.51 -1.34
CA SER A 65 12.79 -7.08 -0.54
C SER A 65 11.74 -6.42 -1.42
N LEU A 66 12.19 -5.56 -2.33
CA LEU A 66 11.26 -4.89 -3.23
C LEU A 66 10.58 -5.88 -4.15
N GLY A 67 11.31 -6.89 -4.62
CA GLY A 67 10.74 -7.95 -5.45
C GLY A 67 9.65 -8.71 -4.73
N GLU A 68 9.88 -9.03 -3.47
CA GLU A 68 8.90 -9.74 -2.67
C GLU A 68 7.64 -8.90 -2.50
N ILE A 69 7.83 -7.62 -2.21
CA ILE A 69 6.70 -6.71 -2.01
C ILE A 69 5.97 -6.47 -3.33
N ASP A 70 6.71 -6.38 -4.43
CA ASP A 70 6.14 -6.21 -5.75
C ASP A 70 5.21 -7.38 -6.09
N LEU A 71 5.67 -8.59 -5.81
CA LEU A 71 4.85 -9.77 -6.05
C LEU A 71 3.59 -9.76 -5.20
N LEU A 72 3.71 -9.32 -3.95
CA LEU A 72 2.55 -9.26 -3.08
C LEU A 72 1.54 -8.25 -3.60
N VAL A 73 1.99 -7.08 -4.01
CA VAL A 73 1.11 -6.05 -4.54
C VAL A 73 0.42 -6.56 -5.80
N GLU A 74 1.15 -7.23 -6.66
CA GLU A 74 0.58 -7.79 -7.88
C GLU A 74 -0.44 -8.86 -7.57
N LYS A 75 -0.13 -9.72 -6.60
CA LYS A 75 -1.02 -10.78 -6.19
C LYS A 75 -2.35 -10.23 -5.69
N MET A 76 -2.32 -9.09 -5.03
CA MET A 76 -3.51 -8.45 -4.51
C MET A 76 -4.18 -7.54 -5.54
N LYS A 77 -3.66 -7.53 -6.77
CA LYS A 77 -4.20 -6.74 -7.87
C LYS A 77 -4.17 -5.24 -7.57
N LEU A 78 -3.16 -4.82 -6.84
CA LEU A 78 -2.94 -3.42 -6.55
C LEU A 78 -1.82 -2.89 -7.45
N SER A 79 -1.61 -1.59 -7.43
CA SER A 79 -0.55 -0.97 -8.21
C SER A 79 0.13 0.10 -7.38
N PHE A 80 1.45 0.16 -7.51
CA PHE A 80 2.19 1.24 -6.86
C PHE A 80 1.77 2.58 -7.45
N GLY A 81 1.69 3.58 -6.59
CA GLY A 81 1.33 4.92 -7.04
C GLY A 81 -0.15 5.12 -7.26
N MET A 82 -0.97 4.16 -6.84
CA MET A 82 -2.41 4.33 -7.01
C MET A 82 -2.96 5.34 -6.01
N ASP A 83 -4.07 5.95 -6.38
CA ASP A 83 -4.71 6.95 -5.55
C ASP A 83 -5.64 6.26 -4.55
N VAL A 84 -5.22 6.20 -3.29
CA VAL A 84 -6.02 5.55 -2.26
C VAL A 84 -7.03 6.51 -1.63
N THR A 85 -6.91 7.81 -1.90
CA THR A 85 -7.81 8.76 -1.30
C THR A 85 -9.23 8.61 -1.84
N LYS A 86 -9.37 8.07 -3.03
CA LYS A 86 -10.71 7.85 -3.59
C LYS A 86 -11.48 6.77 -2.84
N TYR A 87 -10.82 6.05 -1.95
CA TYR A 87 -11.47 5.07 -1.09
C TYR A 87 -11.59 5.59 0.34
N ASN A 88 -11.46 6.90 0.51
CA ASN A 88 -11.55 7.55 1.82
C ASN A 88 -10.46 7.09 2.77
N ILE A 89 -9.26 6.93 2.25
CA ILE A 89 -8.11 6.51 3.03
C ILE A 89 -7.06 7.62 2.98
N GLU A 90 -6.50 7.92 4.14
CA GLU A 90 -5.40 8.89 4.22
C GLU A 90 -4.10 8.12 4.47
N PRO A 91 -3.24 8.02 3.48
CA PRO A 91 -1.97 7.33 3.69
C PRO A 91 -1.02 8.18 4.53
N LYS A 92 -0.06 7.51 5.15
CA LYS A 92 0.93 8.23 5.94
C LYS A 92 1.91 9.02 5.09
N LYS A 93 2.03 8.65 3.82
CA LYS A 93 2.95 9.34 2.94
C LYS A 93 2.55 10.80 2.84
N LYS A 94 3.53 11.68 3.04
CA LYS A 94 3.28 13.09 2.92
C LYS A 94 3.81 13.58 1.60
N ASN A 95 2.99 14.34 0.89
CA ASN A 95 3.43 15.00 -0.31
C ASN A 95 4.02 16.32 0.08
N VAL A 96 5.27 16.45 -0.17
CA VAL A 96 5.95 17.68 0.20
C VAL A 96 6.32 18.44 -1.03
#